data_ad8c62e73c043d7463f22b1bc3ac16aa
#
_entry.id   ad8c62e73c043d7463f22b1bc3ac16aa
#
_cell.length_a   1.000
_cell.length_b   1.000
_cell.length_c   1.000
_cell.angle_alpha   90.00
_cell.angle_beta   90.00
_cell.angle_gamma   90.00
#
_symmetry.space_group_name_H-M   'P 1'
#
loop_
_entity.id
_entity.type
_entity.pdbx_description
1 polymer ?
#
loop_
_entity_poly.entity_id
_entity_poly.type
_entity_poly.pdbx_seq_one_letter_code
_entity_poly.pdbx_strand_id
1 'polypeptide(L)'
;MADKTAILSVGIDVGTSTTQVVFSKLQMDNAGGYFSVPRVAIVDKEVVYKSEVYMTPLKTDVLIDTDALRDIVAAEFRKAGYRPEDTDSGAVIITGESARKENSDAVLKSLSDFAGDFVVSAAGPDMESLIAGKGSGAWQYSMDHHCRVANLDIGGGTTNVVLFEDGENLARGCLDIGGRLICMNPQGIITKVSPAAAVMAQAAGVSVSVGDRCDELKLTAVTRQMAAALNAYLGVGTKDIDAILRQIKTPGSSDFPVPEKVQAVFFSGGVADLIYHESADTWAYGDIGVLLGRVIRESRLFTDFQKMEPGETIRATVVGAGTYTTTISGSTITYSDDIFPLKNIPVIKLDEELQEACFAGETEPVIRRIQWVLGQNDEEHFILAMPGKRNPGYMEMKRAAASIRQIMDRVQPPGEPILLVIESDIAKAMGQMIRQQPDLKRQVVAIDSIHVEDGEYVDMGKPMMNGMVIPVVVKTLIFG
;
A
#
# COMPACT_ATOMS: atom_id res chain seq x y z
N MET A 1 17.73 7.33 27.16
CA MET A 1 17.37 7.82 25.83
C MET A 1 16.07 8.61 25.98
N ALA A 2 15.92 9.78 25.35
CA ALA A 2 14.64 10.46 25.38
C ALA A 2 13.58 9.58 24.74
N ASP A 3 12.40 9.52 25.34
CA ASP A 3 11.31 8.71 24.87
C ASP A 3 10.85 9.21 23.49
N LYS A 4 10.94 8.35 22.47
CA LYS A 4 10.66 8.73 21.08
C LYS A 4 9.14 8.71 20.87
N THR A 5 8.54 9.89 20.76
CA THR A 5 7.10 10.09 20.57
C THR A 5 6.69 10.26 19.11
N ALA A 6 7.63 10.19 18.19
CA ALA A 6 7.40 10.29 16.76
C ALA A 6 8.18 9.24 15.98
N ILE A 7 7.56 8.67 14.94
CA ILE A 7 8.16 7.77 13.97
C ILE A 7 8.66 8.61 12.79
N LEU A 8 9.94 8.48 12.42
CA LEU A 8 10.44 8.99 11.15
C LEU A 8 10.19 7.94 10.08
N SER A 9 9.36 8.27 9.12
CA SER A 9 9.00 7.40 8.01
C SER A 9 9.53 7.93 6.69
N VAL A 10 9.97 7.02 5.79
CA VAL A 10 10.36 7.36 4.42
C VAL A 10 9.42 6.70 3.42
N GLY A 11 8.96 7.47 2.44
CA GLY A 11 8.29 6.96 1.23
C GLY A 11 9.22 7.11 0.04
N ILE A 12 9.39 6.06 -0.75
CA ILE A 12 10.13 6.07 -2.01
C ILE A 12 9.22 5.51 -3.07
N ASP A 13 8.92 6.30 -4.08
CA ASP A 13 8.11 5.87 -5.24
C ASP A 13 8.98 5.86 -6.50
N VAL A 14 9.04 4.71 -7.15
CA VAL A 14 9.74 4.47 -8.41
C VAL A 14 8.68 4.25 -9.49
N GLY A 15 8.16 5.35 -10.03
CA GLY A 15 7.14 5.30 -11.09
C GLY A 15 7.70 4.99 -12.47
N THR A 16 6.79 4.79 -13.43
CA THR A 16 7.13 4.58 -14.86
C THR A 16 8.08 5.64 -15.42
N SER A 17 7.88 6.88 -14.97
CA SER A 17 8.59 8.04 -15.51
C SER A 17 9.40 8.78 -14.49
N THR A 18 8.96 8.78 -13.24
CA THR A 18 9.51 9.63 -12.19
C THR A 18 9.75 8.87 -10.91
N THR A 19 10.80 9.28 -10.20
CA THR A 19 11.14 8.79 -8.86
C THR A 19 11.09 9.94 -7.88
N GLN A 20 10.55 9.67 -6.69
CA GLN A 20 10.38 10.66 -5.62
C GLN A 20 10.67 10.05 -4.25
N VAL A 21 11.14 10.88 -3.35
CA VAL A 21 11.40 10.52 -1.94
C VAL A 21 10.73 11.54 -1.03
N VAL A 22 10.04 11.06 -0.01
CA VAL A 22 9.37 11.90 0.99
C VAL A 22 9.73 11.40 2.39
N PHE A 23 10.01 12.30 3.31
CA PHE A 23 10.12 11.97 4.73
C PHE A 23 8.95 12.57 5.49
N SER A 24 8.39 11.78 6.39
CA SER A 24 7.25 12.15 7.21
C SER A 24 7.53 11.86 8.68
N LYS A 25 7.03 12.70 9.57
CA LYS A 25 6.97 12.42 11.01
C LYS A 25 5.55 12.04 11.39
N LEU A 26 5.40 10.86 11.97
CA LEU A 26 4.15 10.34 12.47
C LEU A 26 4.15 10.52 13.99
N GLN A 27 3.44 11.54 14.48
CA GLN A 27 3.39 11.85 15.90
C GLN A 27 2.46 10.88 16.61
N MET A 28 2.96 10.28 17.68
CA MET A 28 2.19 9.37 18.53
C MET A 28 1.78 10.08 19.82
N ASP A 29 0.56 9.86 20.26
CA ASP A 29 0.08 10.31 21.57
C ASP A 29 -0.93 9.32 22.16
N ASN A 30 -1.23 9.48 23.44
CA ASN A 30 -2.25 8.69 24.10
C ASN A 30 -3.66 9.24 23.77
N ALA A 31 -4.33 8.59 22.83
CA ALA A 31 -5.72 8.90 22.45
C ALA A 31 -6.76 8.40 23.48
N GLY A 32 -6.33 7.69 24.53
CA GLY A 32 -7.22 7.21 25.60
C GLY A 32 -7.66 8.34 26.53
N GLY A 33 -8.92 8.31 26.97
CA GLY A 33 -9.42 9.25 27.97
C GLY A 33 -8.77 9.03 29.35
N TYR A 34 -8.92 10.01 30.24
CA TYR A 34 -8.27 10.04 31.57
C TYR A 34 -8.59 8.82 32.47
N PHE A 35 -9.68 8.11 32.18
CA PHE A 35 -10.15 6.94 32.94
C PHE A 35 -10.18 5.64 32.11
N SER A 36 -9.63 5.65 30.88
CA SER A 36 -9.54 4.48 30.02
C SER A 36 -8.13 3.88 30.03
N VAL A 37 -8.02 2.63 29.57
CA VAL A 37 -6.72 2.03 29.30
C VAL A 37 -5.97 2.94 28.30
N PRO A 38 -4.68 3.27 28.54
CA PRO A 38 -3.90 4.06 27.59
C PRO A 38 -3.99 3.44 26.21
N ARG A 39 -4.39 4.25 25.22
CA ARG A 39 -4.43 3.85 23.80
C ARG A 39 -3.54 4.77 23.00
N VAL A 40 -2.33 4.33 22.73
CA VAL A 40 -1.43 5.08 21.85
C VAL A 40 -1.94 5.00 20.42
N ALA A 41 -1.96 6.12 19.73
CA ALA A 41 -2.33 6.21 18.32
C ALA A 41 -1.43 7.23 17.61
N ILE A 42 -1.33 7.10 16.29
CA ILE A 42 -0.76 8.16 15.45
C ILE A 42 -1.82 9.27 15.37
N VAL A 43 -1.52 10.40 15.97
CA VAL A 43 -2.46 11.55 16.11
C VAL A 43 -2.20 12.64 15.09
N ASP A 44 -1.00 12.69 14.52
CA ASP A 44 -0.63 13.67 13.50
C ASP A 44 0.39 13.09 12.53
N LYS A 45 0.38 13.57 11.30
CA LYS A 45 1.24 13.14 10.19
C LYS A 45 1.75 14.35 9.43
N GLU A 46 2.99 14.69 9.65
CA GLU A 46 3.64 15.83 9.02
C GLU A 46 4.65 15.38 7.97
N VAL A 47 4.53 15.89 6.74
CA VAL A 47 5.56 15.73 5.71
C VAL A 47 6.67 16.76 5.99
N VAL A 48 7.83 16.27 6.41
CA VAL A 48 8.98 17.13 6.82
C VAL A 48 9.98 17.38 5.69
N TYR A 49 9.94 16.55 4.63
CA TYR A 49 10.80 16.73 3.47
C TYR A 49 10.14 16.10 2.22
N LYS A 50 10.25 16.80 1.09
CA LYS A 50 9.85 16.33 -0.24
C LYS A 50 11.02 16.53 -1.20
N SER A 51 11.43 15.48 -1.90
CA SER A 51 12.43 15.56 -2.94
C SER A 51 11.97 16.37 -4.16
N GLU A 52 12.90 16.72 -5.02
CA GLU A 52 12.59 17.02 -6.41
C GLU A 52 12.02 15.77 -7.09
N VAL A 53 11.35 15.98 -8.24
CA VAL A 53 10.86 14.88 -9.08
C VAL A 53 11.99 14.50 -10.03
N TYR A 54 12.55 13.30 -9.86
CA TYR A 54 13.61 12.76 -10.72
C TYR A 54 13.01 11.94 -11.85
N MET A 55 13.65 11.92 -12.99
CA MET A 55 13.35 10.91 -14.01
C MET A 55 13.84 9.54 -13.50
N THR A 56 13.01 8.51 -13.60
CA THR A 56 13.41 7.15 -13.22
C THR A 56 14.55 6.68 -14.14
N PRO A 57 15.74 6.38 -13.59
CA PRO A 57 16.88 5.99 -14.40
C PRO A 57 16.70 4.57 -14.95
N LEU A 58 16.91 4.42 -16.24
CA LEU A 58 16.84 3.13 -16.95
C LEU A 58 18.17 2.80 -17.59
N LYS A 59 18.63 1.54 -17.47
CA LYS A 59 19.76 1.01 -18.26
C LYS A 59 19.33 0.64 -19.67
N THR A 60 18.13 0.09 -19.80
CA THR A 60 17.46 -0.27 -21.06
C THR A 60 15.95 -0.07 -20.89
N ASP A 61 15.20 -0.24 -21.98
CA ASP A 61 13.73 -0.17 -21.92
C ASP A 61 13.09 -1.19 -20.96
N VAL A 62 13.81 -2.26 -20.59
CA VAL A 62 13.34 -3.35 -19.71
C VAL A 62 14.05 -3.43 -18.36
N LEU A 63 15.09 -2.62 -18.13
CA LEU A 63 15.90 -2.66 -16.92
C LEU A 63 16.02 -1.28 -16.27
N ILE A 64 15.69 -1.20 -14.98
CA ILE A 64 15.94 -0.02 -14.14
C ILE A 64 17.43 0.04 -13.78
N ASP A 65 18.02 1.22 -13.80
CA ASP A 65 19.36 1.45 -13.28
C ASP A 65 19.37 1.54 -11.76
N THR A 66 19.57 0.40 -11.11
CA THR A 66 19.55 0.26 -9.65
C THR A 66 20.58 1.14 -8.96
N ASP A 67 21.79 1.27 -9.54
CA ASP A 67 22.89 2.03 -8.94
C ASP A 67 22.58 3.54 -8.99
N ALA A 68 22.19 4.04 -10.16
CA ALA A 68 21.78 5.43 -10.32
C ALA A 68 20.57 5.79 -9.43
N LEU A 69 19.62 4.87 -9.31
CA LEU A 69 18.45 5.07 -8.43
C LEU A 69 18.84 5.13 -6.96
N ARG A 70 19.73 4.24 -6.52
CA ARG A 70 20.28 4.24 -5.16
C ARG A 70 21.04 5.52 -4.84
N ASP A 71 21.80 6.04 -5.82
CA ASP A 71 22.53 7.31 -5.68
C ASP A 71 21.57 8.50 -5.49
N ILE A 72 20.45 8.52 -6.23
CA ILE A 72 19.38 9.52 -6.05
C ILE A 72 18.84 9.44 -4.62
N VAL A 73 18.43 8.26 -4.17
CA VAL A 73 17.86 8.08 -2.82
C VAL A 73 18.88 8.47 -1.75
N ALA A 74 20.14 8.06 -1.88
CA ALA A 74 21.21 8.44 -0.94
C ALA A 74 21.47 9.96 -0.92
N ALA A 75 21.36 10.64 -2.06
CA ALA A 75 21.45 12.09 -2.13
C ALA A 75 20.30 12.77 -1.40
N GLU A 76 19.07 12.24 -1.54
CA GLU A 76 17.89 12.79 -0.89
C GLU A 76 17.92 12.60 0.64
N PHE A 77 18.41 11.46 1.15
CA PHE A 77 18.68 11.28 2.59
C PHE A 77 19.61 12.36 3.12
N ARG A 78 20.72 12.65 2.42
CA ARG A 78 21.66 13.71 2.83
C ARG A 78 21.04 15.09 2.78
N LYS A 79 20.25 15.42 1.74
CA LYS A 79 19.57 16.73 1.63
C LYS A 79 18.51 16.91 2.72
N ALA A 80 17.80 15.86 3.08
CA ALA A 80 16.82 15.86 4.16
C ALA A 80 17.47 15.94 5.56
N GLY A 81 18.79 15.69 5.66
CA GLY A 81 19.50 15.69 6.93
C GLY A 81 19.30 14.42 7.77
N TYR A 82 18.88 13.33 7.13
CA TYR A 82 18.67 12.03 7.76
C TYR A 82 19.66 10.98 7.24
N ARG A 83 19.87 9.95 8.05
CA ARG A 83 20.59 8.73 7.66
C ARG A 83 19.61 7.56 7.59
N PRO A 84 19.92 6.49 6.85
CA PRO A 84 19.09 5.29 6.84
C PRO A 84 18.76 4.76 8.25
N GLU A 85 19.72 4.79 9.18
CA GLU A 85 19.55 4.32 10.55
C GLU A 85 18.62 5.20 11.40
N ASP A 86 18.34 6.41 10.96
CA ASP A 86 17.42 7.32 11.65
C ASP A 86 15.95 7.02 11.29
N THR A 87 15.71 6.19 10.24
CA THR A 87 14.39 5.82 9.74
C THR A 87 13.81 4.69 10.58
N ASP A 88 12.63 4.93 11.12
CA ASP A 88 11.92 3.95 11.96
C ASP A 88 10.98 3.07 11.15
N SER A 89 10.51 3.56 10.01
CA SER A 89 9.56 2.89 9.14
C SER A 89 9.54 3.52 7.75
N GLY A 90 8.82 2.91 6.83
CA GLY A 90 8.58 3.46 5.50
C GLY A 90 8.17 2.41 4.48
N ALA A 91 8.06 2.86 3.23
CA ALA A 91 7.82 1.97 2.11
C ALA A 91 8.56 2.41 0.85
N VAL A 92 9.04 1.42 0.10
CA VAL A 92 9.49 1.56 -1.28
C VAL A 92 8.42 0.94 -2.17
N ILE A 93 7.94 1.69 -3.14
CA ILE A 93 6.94 1.24 -4.10
C ILE A 93 7.52 1.37 -5.49
N ILE A 94 7.29 0.36 -6.34
CA ILE A 94 7.51 0.48 -7.77
C ILE A 94 6.15 0.44 -8.46
N THR A 95 5.86 1.45 -9.27
CA THR A 95 4.53 1.70 -9.82
C THR A 95 4.50 1.66 -11.35
N GLY A 96 3.32 1.37 -11.91
CA GLY A 96 3.06 1.38 -13.33
C GLY A 96 3.92 0.41 -14.14
N GLU A 97 4.43 0.86 -15.30
CA GLU A 97 5.29 0.03 -16.18
C GLU A 97 6.63 -0.34 -15.51
N SER A 98 7.13 0.43 -14.54
CA SER A 98 8.37 0.11 -13.82
C SER A 98 8.23 -1.17 -12.99
N ALA A 99 7.04 -1.48 -12.47
CA ALA A 99 6.75 -2.73 -11.78
C ALA A 99 6.82 -3.97 -12.69
N ARG A 100 6.75 -3.78 -14.01
CA ARG A 100 6.85 -4.85 -15.03
C ARG A 100 8.26 -5.03 -15.58
N LYS A 101 9.26 -4.30 -15.06
CA LYS A 101 10.66 -4.44 -15.49
C LYS A 101 11.26 -5.74 -14.94
N GLU A 102 12.19 -6.31 -15.68
CA GLU A 102 12.81 -7.60 -15.36
C GLU A 102 13.53 -7.62 -14.00
N ASN A 103 13.98 -6.46 -13.52
CA ASN A 103 14.71 -6.33 -12.25
C ASN A 103 13.95 -5.56 -11.16
N SER A 104 12.63 -5.38 -11.29
CA SER A 104 11.81 -4.61 -10.33
C SER A 104 11.96 -5.11 -8.89
N ASP A 105 11.88 -6.42 -8.65
CA ASP A 105 11.99 -7.01 -7.32
C ASP A 105 13.39 -6.82 -6.71
N ALA A 106 14.43 -6.96 -7.52
CA ALA A 106 15.81 -6.71 -7.06
C ALA A 106 16.03 -5.23 -6.72
N VAL A 107 15.40 -4.31 -7.45
CA VAL A 107 15.43 -2.87 -7.17
C VAL A 107 14.68 -2.57 -5.87
N LEU A 108 13.47 -3.08 -5.70
CA LEU A 108 12.68 -2.96 -4.47
C LEU A 108 13.48 -3.40 -3.25
N LYS A 109 14.05 -4.61 -3.31
CA LYS A 109 14.86 -5.15 -2.23
C LYS A 109 16.08 -4.29 -1.93
N SER A 110 16.82 -3.90 -2.97
CA SER A 110 18.03 -3.06 -2.80
C SER A 110 17.73 -1.71 -2.16
N LEU A 111 16.62 -1.07 -2.53
CA LEU A 111 16.22 0.22 -1.97
C LEU A 111 15.67 0.09 -0.55
N SER A 112 14.87 -0.93 -0.26
CA SER A 112 14.35 -1.13 1.10
C SER A 112 15.46 -1.49 2.08
N ASP A 113 16.40 -2.34 1.67
CA ASP A 113 17.59 -2.68 2.49
C ASP A 113 18.49 -1.46 2.75
N PHE A 114 18.56 -0.53 1.78
CA PHE A 114 19.30 0.72 1.93
C PHE A 114 18.57 1.74 2.81
N ALA A 115 17.26 1.90 2.63
CA ALA A 115 16.49 3.00 3.24
C ALA A 115 16.24 2.84 4.74
N GLY A 116 16.47 1.66 5.29
CA GLY A 116 16.39 1.42 6.74
C GLY A 116 15.92 0.01 7.09
N ASP A 117 16.19 -0.38 8.32
CA ASP A 117 15.87 -1.72 8.82
C ASP A 117 14.38 -2.07 8.81
N PHE A 118 13.51 -1.07 8.75
CA PHE A 118 12.06 -1.25 8.85
C PHE A 118 11.31 -0.60 7.67
N VAL A 119 11.95 -0.55 6.51
CA VAL A 119 11.34 -0.09 5.27
C VAL A 119 10.89 -1.30 4.46
N VAL A 120 9.61 -1.34 4.10
CA VAL A 120 9.02 -2.46 3.36
C VAL A 120 8.99 -2.19 1.87
N SER A 121 9.08 -3.25 1.09
CA SER A 121 8.76 -3.20 -0.33
C SER A 121 7.28 -3.50 -0.53
N ALA A 122 6.56 -2.60 -1.19
CA ALA A 122 5.18 -2.83 -1.58
C ALA A 122 5.09 -2.84 -3.10
N ALA A 123 4.41 -3.83 -3.66
CA ALA A 123 4.23 -3.98 -5.09
C ALA A 123 2.77 -4.36 -5.39
N GLY A 124 2.34 -4.02 -6.61
CA GLY A 124 1.03 -4.39 -7.13
C GLY A 124 0.03 -3.23 -7.19
N PRO A 125 -0.81 -3.23 -8.26
CA PRO A 125 -1.70 -2.12 -8.58
C PRO A 125 -2.76 -1.87 -7.51
N ASP A 126 -3.19 -2.90 -6.79
CA ASP A 126 -4.21 -2.79 -5.74
C ASP A 126 -3.69 -2.07 -4.51
N MET A 127 -2.44 -2.35 -4.11
CA MET A 127 -1.80 -1.65 -3.00
C MET A 127 -1.48 -0.20 -3.38
N GLU A 128 -1.01 0.02 -4.60
CA GLU A 128 -0.78 1.36 -5.14
C GLU A 128 -2.07 2.21 -5.11
N SER A 129 -3.20 1.64 -5.56
CA SER A 129 -4.51 2.30 -5.51
C SER A 129 -4.87 2.76 -4.10
N LEU A 130 -4.70 1.88 -3.11
CA LEU A 130 -5.02 2.15 -1.70
C LEU A 130 -4.13 3.25 -1.12
N ILE A 131 -2.83 3.15 -1.37
CA ILE A 131 -1.83 4.10 -0.87
C ILE A 131 -2.06 5.49 -1.48
N ALA A 132 -2.26 5.58 -2.79
CA ALA A 132 -2.56 6.83 -3.49
C ALA A 132 -3.86 7.48 -2.98
N GLY A 133 -4.91 6.68 -2.76
CA GLY A 133 -6.19 7.16 -2.23
C GLY A 133 -6.09 7.68 -0.79
N LYS A 134 -5.20 7.11 0.01
CA LYS A 134 -4.89 7.63 1.36
C LYS A 134 -4.05 8.91 1.28
N GLY A 135 -3.03 8.93 0.43
CA GLY A 135 -2.14 10.09 0.26
C GLY A 135 -2.83 11.31 -0.36
N SER A 136 -3.83 11.12 -1.23
CA SER A 136 -4.65 12.20 -1.79
C SER A 136 -5.61 12.83 -0.77
N GLY A 137 -5.93 12.12 0.32
CA GLY A 137 -6.92 12.50 1.31
C GLY A 137 -8.33 11.94 1.07
N ALA A 138 -8.55 11.16 0.01
CA ALA A 138 -9.87 10.58 -0.31
C ALA A 138 -10.39 9.66 0.81
N TRP A 139 -9.50 8.86 1.40
CA TRP A 139 -9.81 8.01 2.55
C TRP A 139 -10.31 8.82 3.75
N GLN A 140 -9.58 9.88 4.13
CA GLN A 140 -9.94 10.75 5.25
C GLN A 140 -11.28 11.45 4.99
N TYR A 141 -11.48 11.96 3.77
CA TYR A 141 -12.72 12.62 3.37
C TYR A 141 -13.93 11.69 3.50
N SER A 142 -13.77 10.40 3.13
CA SER A 142 -14.86 9.42 3.25
C SER A 142 -15.31 9.20 4.69
N MET A 143 -14.37 9.19 5.67
CA MET A 143 -14.67 9.10 7.10
C MET A 143 -15.34 10.37 7.64
N ASP A 144 -14.79 11.54 7.29
CA ASP A 144 -15.25 12.82 7.85
C ASP A 144 -16.65 13.19 7.35
N HIS A 145 -17.03 12.72 6.16
CA HIS A 145 -18.30 13.06 5.51
C HIS A 145 -19.28 11.90 5.38
N HIS A 146 -18.92 10.71 5.86
CA HIS A 146 -19.76 9.50 5.79
C HIS A 146 -20.32 9.25 4.39
N CYS A 147 -19.44 9.21 3.39
CA CYS A 147 -19.83 9.14 1.98
C CYS A 147 -18.89 8.27 1.15
N ARG A 148 -19.37 7.86 -0.04
CA ARG A 148 -18.56 7.14 -1.03
C ARG A 148 -17.69 8.08 -1.81
N VAL A 149 -16.39 7.81 -1.79
CA VAL A 149 -15.36 8.62 -2.43
C VAL A 149 -14.49 7.73 -3.29
N ALA A 150 -14.30 8.13 -4.54
CA ALA A 150 -13.32 7.49 -5.42
C ALA A 150 -12.05 8.35 -5.53
N ASN A 151 -10.89 7.70 -5.55
CA ASN A 151 -9.65 8.33 -6.00
C ASN A 151 -9.19 7.68 -7.30
N LEU A 152 -8.86 8.50 -8.29
CA LEU A 152 -8.23 8.09 -9.54
C LEU A 152 -6.80 8.62 -9.55
N ASP A 153 -5.83 7.73 -9.38
CA ASP A 153 -4.41 8.05 -9.44
C ASP A 153 -3.92 7.86 -10.87
N ILE A 154 -3.86 8.94 -11.63
CA ILE A 154 -3.58 8.93 -13.07
C ILE A 154 -2.11 9.25 -13.30
N GLY A 155 -1.32 8.19 -13.49
CA GLY A 155 0.11 8.28 -13.76
C GLY A 155 0.46 8.39 -15.23
N GLY A 156 1.71 8.02 -15.55
CA GLY A 156 2.19 7.97 -16.94
C GLY A 156 1.65 6.76 -17.71
N GLY A 157 1.57 5.60 -17.10
CA GLY A 157 1.19 4.33 -17.75
C GLY A 157 -0.17 3.78 -17.36
N THR A 158 -0.59 4.04 -16.12
CA THR A 158 -1.76 3.44 -15.49
C THR A 158 -2.62 4.45 -14.77
N THR A 159 -3.87 4.08 -14.53
CA THR A 159 -4.79 4.75 -13.59
C THR A 159 -5.21 3.75 -12.53
N ASN A 160 -4.76 4.00 -11.31
CA ASN A 160 -5.14 3.24 -10.13
C ASN A 160 -6.41 3.83 -9.51
N VAL A 161 -7.41 3.00 -9.24
CA VAL A 161 -8.71 3.45 -8.72
C VAL A 161 -9.02 2.74 -7.42
N VAL A 162 -9.46 3.50 -6.42
CA VAL A 162 -9.95 2.98 -5.15
C VAL A 162 -11.26 3.66 -4.78
N LEU A 163 -12.17 2.89 -4.18
CA LEU A 163 -13.43 3.38 -3.65
C LEU A 163 -13.46 3.20 -2.13
N PHE A 164 -13.69 4.26 -1.40
CA PHE A 164 -13.86 4.27 0.05
C PHE A 164 -15.30 4.62 0.45
N GLU A 165 -15.75 4.06 1.58
CA GLU A 165 -16.95 4.48 2.31
C GLU A 165 -16.65 4.36 3.82
N ASP A 166 -16.86 5.41 4.59
CA ASP A 166 -16.59 5.46 6.03
C ASP A 166 -15.17 5.00 6.42
N GLY A 167 -14.17 5.24 5.54
CA GLY A 167 -12.80 4.78 5.72
C GLY A 167 -12.55 3.32 5.33
N GLU A 168 -13.59 2.54 5.04
CA GLU A 168 -13.45 1.18 4.54
C GLU A 168 -13.16 1.18 3.03
N ASN A 169 -12.32 0.27 2.60
CA ASN A 169 -12.01 0.06 1.19
C ASN A 169 -13.05 -0.89 0.58
N LEU A 170 -13.93 -0.37 -0.28
CA LEU A 170 -14.97 -1.16 -0.92
C LEU A 170 -14.51 -1.86 -2.20
N ALA A 171 -13.64 -1.22 -2.97
CA ALA A 171 -13.17 -1.76 -4.24
C ALA A 171 -11.85 -1.10 -4.67
N ARG A 172 -11.03 -1.87 -5.38
CA ARG A 172 -9.78 -1.42 -5.99
C ARG A 172 -9.68 -1.94 -7.40
N GLY A 173 -8.97 -1.22 -8.25
CA GLY A 173 -8.70 -1.68 -9.61
C GLY A 173 -7.71 -0.78 -10.32
N CYS A 174 -7.24 -1.24 -11.48
CA CYS A 174 -6.27 -0.51 -12.27
C CYS A 174 -6.51 -0.72 -13.76
N LEU A 175 -6.40 0.37 -14.51
CA LEU A 175 -6.50 0.38 -15.97
C LEU A 175 -5.20 0.90 -16.59
N ASP A 176 -4.81 0.34 -17.73
CA ASP A 176 -3.70 0.83 -18.53
C ASP A 176 -4.11 2.13 -19.27
N ILE A 177 -4.35 3.19 -18.50
CA ILE A 177 -4.65 4.56 -18.95
C ILE A 177 -3.69 5.51 -18.25
N GLY A 178 -2.97 6.33 -19.01
CA GLY A 178 -2.02 7.30 -18.46
C GLY A 178 -1.49 8.27 -19.50
N GLY A 179 -0.80 9.32 -19.03
CA GLY A 179 -0.32 10.41 -19.87
C GLY A 179 0.79 10.04 -20.87
N ARG A 180 1.53 8.95 -20.61
CA ARG A 180 2.69 8.52 -21.44
C ARG A 180 2.43 7.26 -22.27
N LEU A 181 1.18 6.94 -22.53
CA LEU A 181 0.83 5.84 -23.44
C LEU A 181 1.17 6.15 -24.89
N ILE A 182 1.20 7.42 -25.27
CA ILE A 182 1.74 7.92 -26.53
C ILE A 182 2.76 9.00 -26.21
N CYS A 183 4.01 8.81 -26.69
CA CYS A 183 5.08 9.79 -26.52
C CYS A 183 5.58 10.27 -27.87
N MET A 184 6.15 11.48 -27.88
CA MET A 184 6.71 12.11 -29.06
C MET A 184 8.03 12.81 -28.75
N ASN A 185 8.87 12.95 -29.77
CA ASN A 185 10.10 13.74 -29.67
C ASN A 185 9.84 15.25 -29.83
N PRO A 186 10.84 16.12 -29.60
CA PRO A 186 10.71 17.56 -29.74
C PRO A 186 10.33 18.03 -31.17
N GLN A 187 10.50 17.18 -32.18
CA GLN A 187 10.10 17.45 -33.57
C GLN A 187 8.63 17.09 -33.85
N GLY A 188 7.90 16.59 -32.83
CA GLY A 188 6.52 16.17 -32.94
C GLY A 188 6.33 14.85 -33.68
N ILE A 189 7.34 13.97 -33.67
CA ILE A 189 7.23 12.61 -34.21
C ILE A 189 6.95 11.64 -33.09
N ILE A 190 5.92 10.81 -33.25
CA ILE A 190 5.52 9.78 -32.28
C ILE A 190 6.63 8.73 -32.15
N THR A 191 7.12 8.53 -30.94
CA THR A 191 8.20 7.60 -30.61
C THR A 191 7.73 6.37 -29.86
N LYS A 192 6.55 6.45 -29.19
CA LYS A 192 5.94 5.35 -28.45
C LYS A 192 4.43 5.35 -28.66
N VAL A 193 3.84 4.17 -28.87
CA VAL A 193 2.40 3.90 -28.79
C VAL A 193 2.25 2.60 -27.98
N SER A 194 1.64 2.67 -26.80
CA SER A 194 1.41 1.48 -25.98
C SER A 194 0.29 0.59 -26.55
N PRO A 195 0.23 -0.69 -26.18
CA PRO A 195 -0.87 -1.56 -26.61
C PRO A 195 -2.25 -1.01 -26.21
N ALA A 196 -2.41 -0.46 -25.01
CA ALA A 196 -3.65 0.14 -24.57
C ALA A 196 -4.03 1.40 -25.39
N ALA A 197 -3.05 2.24 -25.75
CA ALA A 197 -3.29 3.36 -26.65
C ALA A 197 -3.74 2.93 -28.04
N ALA A 198 -3.20 1.82 -28.56
CA ALA A 198 -3.63 1.25 -29.83
C ALA A 198 -5.10 0.78 -29.80
N VAL A 199 -5.53 0.14 -28.70
CA VAL A 199 -6.92 -0.23 -28.45
C VAL A 199 -7.82 1.03 -28.45
N MET A 200 -7.41 2.10 -27.77
CA MET A 200 -8.15 3.36 -27.72
C MET A 200 -8.22 4.07 -29.08
N ALA A 201 -7.11 4.05 -29.84
CA ALA A 201 -7.07 4.60 -31.19
C ALA A 201 -8.02 3.84 -32.14
N GLN A 202 -8.04 2.51 -32.07
CA GLN A 202 -9.00 1.68 -32.83
C GLN A 202 -10.43 2.00 -32.46
N ALA A 203 -10.74 2.14 -31.17
CA ALA A 203 -12.06 2.50 -30.69
C ALA A 203 -12.48 3.91 -31.14
N ALA A 204 -11.52 4.83 -31.24
CA ALA A 204 -11.74 6.18 -31.75
C ALA A 204 -11.85 6.24 -33.29
N GLY A 205 -11.62 5.14 -34.00
CA GLY A 205 -11.61 5.09 -35.48
C GLY A 205 -10.44 5.85 -36.10
N VAL A 206 -9.32 6.02 -35.37
CA VAL A 206 -8.14 6.74 -35.85
C VAL A 206 -6.91 5.80 -35.90
N SER A 207 -6.00 6.08 -36.84
CA SER A 207 -4.70 5.40 -36.91
C SER A 207 -3.62 6.27 -36.29
N VAL A 208 -2.85 5.70 -35.35
CA VAL A 208 -1.70 6.32 -34.70
C VAL A 208 -0.57 5.30 -34.62
N SER A 209 0.59 5.61 -35.17
CA SER A 209 1.75 4.71 -35.24
C SER A 209 3.04 5.42 -34.89
N VAL A 210 4.03 4.66 -34.44
CA VAL A 210 5.40 5.17 -34.29
C VAL A 210 5.92 5.64 -35.64
N GLY A 211 6.51 6.83 -35.66
CA GLY A 211 6.95 7.52 -36.87
C GLY A 211 5.95 8.52 -37.46
N ASP A 212 4.69 8.46 -37.04
CA ASP A 212 3.70 9.47 -37.47
C ASP A 212 4.02 10.83 -36.85
N ARG A 213 3.58 11.88 -37.55
CA ARG A 213 3.58 13.23 -37.01
C ARG A 213 2.38 13.42 -36.06
N CYS A 214 2.59 14.08 -34.92
CA CYS A 214 1.52 14.41 -34.00
C CYS A 214 0.38 15.16 -34.69
N ASP A 215 -0.82 14.66 -34.52
CA ASP A 215 -2.06 15.27 -34.94
C ASP A 215 -2.95 15.44 -33.69
N GLU A 216 -3.11 16.69 -33.25
CA GLU A 216 -3.86 17.00 -32.03
C GLU A 216 -5.30 16.49 -32.08
N LEU A 217 -5.95 16.52 -33.24
CA LEU A 217 -7.34 16.06 -33.37
C LEU A 217 -7.43 14.54 -33.18
N LYS A 218 -6.51 13.78 -33.80
CA LYS A 218 -6.45 12.32 -33.62
C LYS A 218 -6.13 11.95 -32.18
N LEU A 219 -5.13 12.59 -31.57
CA LEU A 219 -4.72 12.31 -30.20
C LEU A 219 -5.77 12.73 -29.18
N THR A 220 -6.53 13.82 -29.45
CA THR A 220 -7.70 14.16 -28.64
C THR A 220 -8.82 13.12 -28.76
N ALA A 221 -9.04 12.52 -29.94
CA ALA A 221 -10.01 11.44 -30.08
C ALA A 221 -9.61 10.20 -29.25
N VAL A 222 -8.32 9.86 -29.22
CA VAL A 222 -7.78 8.77 -28.38
C VAL A 222 -8.00 9.08 -26.88
N THR A 223 -7.63 10.28 -26.42
CA THR A 223 -7.78 10.65 -25.00
C THR A 223 -9.25 10.76 -24.58
N ARG A 224 -10.17 11.08 -25.50
CA ARG A 224 -11.61 11.01 -25.25
C ARG A 224 -12.10 9.57 -25.00
N GLN A 225 -11.56 8.59 -25.71
CA GLN A 225 -11.85 7.17 -25.42
C GLN A 225 -11.31 6.75 -24.04
N MET A 226 -10.11 7.22 -23.66
CA MET A 226 -9.57 7.00 -22.31
C MET A 226 -10.48 7.58 -21.23
N ALA A 227 -10.93 8.84 -21.39
CA ALA A 227 -11.87 9.47 -20.46
C ALA A 227 -13.23 8.77 -20.44
N ALA A 228 -13.73 8.29 -21.59
CA ALA A 228 -14.96 7.50 -21.66
C ALA A 228 -14.83 6.17 -20.90
N ALA A 229 -13.67 5.51 -20.97
CA ALA A 229 -13.38 4.31 -20.20
C ALA A 229 -13.40 4.59 -18.69
N LEU A 230 -12.76 5.65 -18.24
CA LEU A 230 -12.78 6.06 -16.82
C LEU A 230 -14.19 6.46 -16.36
N ASN A 231 -14.98 7.16 -17.20
CA ASN A 231 -16.39 7.46 -16.91
C ASN A 231 -17.21 6.17 -16.69
N ALA A 232 -17.05 5.19 -17.58
CA ALA A 232 -17.77 3.91 -17.47
C ALA A 232 -17.31 3.12 -16.23
N TYR A 233 -16.03 3.16 -15.90
CA TYR A 233 -15.45 2.50 -14.74
C TYR A 233 -16.05 3.00 -13.42
N LEU A 234 -16.38 4.31 -13.34
CA LEU A 234 -17.09 4.90 -12.19
C LEU A 234 -18.63 4.98 -12.39
N GLY A 235 -19.19 4.26 -13.35
CA GLY A 235 -20.63 4.12 -13.51
C GLY A 235 -21.35 5.32 -14.12
N VAL A 236 -20.64 6.34 -14.65
CA VAL A 236 -21.23 7.50 -15.32
C VAL A 236 -21.09 7.49 -16.84
N GLY A 237 -20.54 6.41 -17.37
CA GLY A 237 -20.35 6.18 -18.80
C GLY A 237 -21.46 5.32 -19.44
N THR A 238 -21.27 5.00 -20.72
CA THR A 238 -22.10 4.05 -21.47
C THR A 238 -21.58 2.63 -21.29
N LYS A 239 -22.47 1.64 -21.31
CA LYS A 239 -22.09 0.20 -21.14
C LYS A 239 -21.42 -0.41 -22.38
N ASP A 240 -21.39 0.29 -23.52
CA ASP A 240 -20.81 -0.21 -24.77
C ASP A 240 -19.28 -0.36 -24.74
N ILE A 241 -18.63 0.06 -23.64
CA ILE A 241 -17.17 0.09 -23.47
C ILE A 241 -16.60 -1.14 -22.71
N ASP A 242 -17.44 -2.04 -22.22
CA ASP A 242 -17.01 -3.20 -21.41
C ASP A 242 -15.94 -4.07 -22.10
N ALA A 243 -16.03 -4.19 -23.43
CA ALA A 243 -15.04 -4.96 -24.20
C ALA A 243 -13.67 -4.28 -24.21
N ILE A 244 -13.64 -2.95 -24.20
CA ILE A 244 -12.44 -2.13 -24.13
C ILE A 244 -11.86 -2.24 -22.71
N LEU A 245 -12.68 -2.07 -21.67
CA LEU A 245 -12.25 -2.16 -20.27
C LEU A 245 -11.51 -3.48 -19.99
N ARG A 246 -12.02 -4.61 -20.51
CA ARG A 246 -11.33 -5.91 -20.36
C ARG A 246 -9.97 -5.97 -21.03
N GLN A 247 -9.77 -5.24 -22.13
CA GLN A 247 -8.50 -5.23 -22.87
C GLN A 247 -7.44 -4.34 -22.23
N ILE A 248 -7.88 -3.33 -21.47
CA ILE A 248 -7.01 -2.34 -20.83
C ILE A 248 -6.92 -2.52 -19.32
N LYS A 249 -7.56 -3.54 -18.76
CA LYS A 249 -7.39 -3.91 -17.35
C LYS A 249 -5.93 -4.27 -17.10
N THR A 250 -5.32 -3.65 -16.11
CA THR A 250 -3.93 -3.94 -15.73
C THR A 250 -3.83 -5.36 -15.18
N PRO A 251 -2.89 -6.19 -15.68
CA PRO A 251 -2.65 -7.52 -15.12
C PRO A 251 -2.36 -7.47 -13.62
N GLY A 252 -2.92 -8.41 -12.85
CA GLY A 252 -2.75 -8.48 -11.40
C GLY A 252 -3.63 -7.52 -10.60
N SER A 253 -4.46 -6.68 -11.25
CA SER A 253 -5.43 -5.86 -10.52
C SER A 253 -6.74 -6.62 -10.26
N SER A 254 -7.38 -6.31 -9.15
CA SER A 254 -8.69 -6.83 -8.78
C SER A 254 -9.79 -6.45 -9.79
N ASP A 255 -10.92 -7.14 -9.72
CA ASP A 255 -12.12 -6.72 -10.45
C ASP A 255 -12.77 -5.55 -9.70
N PHE A 256 -13.04 -4.49 -10.45
CA PHE A 256 -13.68 -3.30 -9.91
C PHE A 256 -15.16 -3.30 -10.30
N PRO A 257 -16.07 -3.58 -9.38
CA PRO A 257 -17.51 -3.51 -9.67
C PRO A 257 -17.90 -2.05 -9.92
N VAL A 258 -18.79 -1.83 -10.88
CA VAL A 258 -19.31 -0.49 -11.15
C VAL A 258 -19.94 0.07 -9.87
N PRO A 259 -19.43 1.16 -9.30
CA PRO A 259 -19.89 1.63 -8.01
C PRO A 259 -21.26 2.31 -8.13
N GLU A 260 -22.10 2.10 -7.11
CA GLU A 260 -23.34 2.86 -6.95
C GLU A 260 -23.07 4.12 -6.09
N LYS A 261 -23.66 5.25 -6.50
CA LYS A 261 -23.74 6.48 -5.66
C LYS A 261 -22.40 7.02 -5.15
N VAL A 262 -21.38 7.11 -6.00
CA VAL A 262 -20.18 7.88 -5.67
C VAL A 262 -20.57 9.36 -5.51
N GLN A 263 -20.19 9.98 -4.39
CA GLN A 263 -20.49 11.37 -4.10
C GLN A 263 -19.35 12.31 -4.49
N ALA A 264 -18.11 11.93 -4.16
CA ALA A 264 -16.94 12.76 -4.42
C ALA A 264 -15.85 11.99 -5.18
N VAL A 265 -15.09 12.72 -5.97
CA VAL A 265 -13.94 12.17 -6.71
C VAL A 265 -12.72 13.03 -6.45
N PHE A 266 -11.60 12.35 -6.17
CA PHE A 266 -10.26 12.90 -6.11
C PHE A 266 -9.47 12.43 -7.33
N PHE A 267 -8.60 13.30 -7.84
CA PHE A 267 -7.62 12.95 -8.85
C PHE A 267 -6.23 13.13 -8.26
N SER A 268 -5.38 12.12 -8.39
CA SER A 268 -3.96 12.14 -8.01
C SER A 268 -3.09 11.62 -9.16
N GLY A 269 -1.78 11.62 -8.97
CA GLY A 269 -0.82 11.26 -10.01
C GLY A 269 -0.42 12.43 -10.90
N GLY A 270 0.51 12.19 -11.82
CA GLY A 270 1.11 13.23 -12.67
C GLY A 270 0.14 13.92 -13.61
N VAL A 271 -0.94 13.24 -14.02
CA VAL A 271 -1.99 13.85 -14.86
C VAL A 271 -2.97 14.68 -14.04
N ALA A 272 -3.08 14.46 -12.74
CA ALA A 272 -4.00 15.21 -11.88
C ALA A 272 -3.70 16.72 -11.87
N ASP A 273 -2.43 17.11 -11.80
CA ASP A 273 -2.03 18.51 -11.89
C ASP A 273 -2.57 19.16 -13.18
N LEU A 274 -2.61 18.41 -14.26
CA LEU A 274 -3.11 18.87 -15.56
C LEU A 274 -4.65 18.89 -15.67
N ILE A 275 -5.31 18.15 -14.75
CA ILE A 275 -6.78 18.24 -14.59
C ILE A 275 -7.15 19.50 -13.82
N TYR A 276 -6.45 19.83 -12.74
CA TYR A 276 -6.76 21.00 -11.91
C TYR A 276 -6.18 22.31 -12.48
N HIS A 277 -5.02 22.25 -13.14
CA HIS A 277 -4.34 23.42 -13.68
C HIS A 277 -4.12 23.28 -15.19
N GLU A 278 -4.51 24.30 -15.96
CA GLU A 278 -4.29 24.28 -17.40
C GLU A 278 -2.84 24.51 -17.76
N SER A 279 -2.32 23.66 -18.67
CA SER A 279 -1.07 23.91 -19.36
C SER A 279 -1.33 24.64 -20.68
N ALA A 280 -0.59 25.72 -20.92
CA ALA A 280 -0.66 26.45 -22.19
C ALA A 280 -0.03 25.69 -23.36
N ASP A 281 0.94 24.80 -23.07
CA ASP A 281 1.61 23.97 -24.06
C ASP A 281 1.07 22.54 -24.01
N THR A 282 0.39 22.11 -25.05
CA THR A 282 -0.20 20.78 -25.19
C THR A 282 0.86 19.67 -25.16
N TRP A 283 2.09 19.98 -25.55
CA TRP A 283 3.19 19.01 -25.70
C TRP A 283 4.33 19.21 -24.69
N ALA A 284 4.06 19.95 -23.62
CA ALA A 284 5.04 20.35 -22.60
C ALA A 284 5.90 19.17 -22.07
N TYR A 285 5.34 17.96 -22.06
CA TYR A 285 6.01 16.77 -21.52
C TYR A 285 6.39 15.74 -22.59
N GLY A 286 6.20 16.08 -23.90
CA GLY A 286 6.44 15.15 -25.01
C GLY A 286 5.54 13.92 -25.00
N ASP A 287 4.30 14.07 -24.49
CA ASP A 287 3.32 13.00 -24.36
C ASP A 287 1.88 13.55 -24.46
N ILE A 288 0.88 12.67 -24.25
CA ILE A 288 -0.54 13.04 -24.33
C ILE A 288 -1.15 13.45 -22.96
N GLY A 289 -0.35 13.61 -21.92
CA GLY A 289 -0.83 13.90 -20.55
C GLY A 289 -1.65 15.18 -20.47
N VAL A 290 -1.22 16.25 -21.11
CA VAL A 290 -1.97 17.53 -21.16
C VAL A 290 -3.32 17.36 -21.85
N LEU A 291 -3.38 16.63 -22.98
CA LEU A 291 -4.63 16.32 -23.67
C LEU A 291 -5.56 15.49 -22.78
N LEU A 292 -5.03 14.48 -22.12
CA LEU A 292 -5.79 13.60 -21.22
C LEU A 292 -6.38 14.41 -20.06
N GLY A 293 -5.58 15.26 -19.40
CA GLY A 293 -6.04 16.15 -18.34
C GLY A 293 -7.16 17.07 -18.78
N ARG A 294 -7.01 17.70 -19.97
CA ARG A 294 -8.02 18.56 -20.58
C ARG A 294 -9.33 17.82 -20.84
N VAL A 295 -9.27 16.64 -21.43
CA VAL A 295 -10.47 15.85 -21.78
C VAL A 295 -11.17 15.29 -20.53
N ILE A 296 -10.44 14.90 -19.49
CA ILE A 296 -11.02 14.49 -18.21
C ILE A 296 -11.78 15.67 -17.58
N ARG A 297 -11.22 16.88 -17.60
CA ARG A 297 -11.89 18.10 -17.10
C ARG A 297 -13.21 18.38 -17.82
N GLU A 298 -13.29 18.06 -19.12
CA GLU A 298 -14.51 18.19 -19.92
C GLU A 298 -15.47 17.00 -19.75
N SER A 299 -15.05 15.93 -19.09
CA SER A 299 -15.81 14.69 -18.97
C SER A 299 -16.78 14.67 -17.78
N ARG A 300 -17.66 13.66 -17.74
CA ARG A 300 -18.62 13.45 -16.65
C ARG A 300 -17.94 13.15 -15.31
N LEU A 301 -16.72 12.60 -15.29
CA LEU A 301 -15.93 12.44 -14.07
C LEU A 301 -15.70 13.76 -13.34
N PHE A 302 -15.55 14.84 -14.08
CA PHE A 302 -15.29 16.15 -13.50
C PHE A 302 -16.55 16.98 -13.30
N THR A 303 -17.64 16.69 -14.01
CA THR A 303 -18.87 17.49 -13.97
C THR A 303 -19.96 16.91 -13.09
N ASP A 304 -20.06 15.57 -12.98
CA ASP A 304 -21.18 14.89 -12.33
C ASP A 304 -20.92 14.60 -10.84
N PHE A 305 -19.67 14.64 -10.39
CA PHE A 305 -19.29 14.41 -9.00
C PHE A 305 -18.85 15.68 -8.29
N GLN A 306 -18.94 15.68 -6.96
CA GLN A 306 -18.24 16.68 -6.17
C GLN A 306 -16.73 16.44 -6.32
N LYS A 307 -16.06 17.36 -7.00
CA LYS A 307 -14.60 17.30 -7.18
C LYS A 307 -13.92 17.91 -5.97
N MET A 308 -12.94 17.18 -5.48
CA MET A 308 -12.12 17.59 -4.35
C MET A 308 -10.70 17.81 -4.84
N GLU A 309 -10.13 18.96 -4.51
CA GLU A 309 -8.72 19.20 -4.76
C GLU A 309 -7.91 18.50 -3.66
N PRO A 310 -7.05 17.54 -4.02
CA PRO A 310 -6.26 16.80 -3.03
C PRO A 310 -5.19 17.68 -2.40
N GLY A 311 -4.81 17.38 -1.17
CA GLY A 311 -3.66 18.01 -0.54
C GLY A 311 -2.34 17.69 -1.26
N GLU A 312 -2.29 16.54 -1.92
CA GLU A 312 -1.16 16.09 -2.76
C GLU A 312 -1.69 15.46 -4.05
N THR A 313 -1.17 15.91 -5.19
CA THR A 313 -1.47 15.35 -6.53
C THR A 313 -0.41 14.35 -6.96
N ILE A 314 0.68 14.83 -7.57
CA ILE A 314 1.78 13.99 -8.09
C ILE A 314 2.52 13.19 -7.00
N ARG A 315 2.43 13.62 -5.74
CA ARG A 315 3.08 12.97 -4.60
C ARG A 315 2.13 12.12 -3.75
N ALA A 316 0.88 11.94 -4.16
CA ALA A 316 -0.09 11.20 -3.36
C ALA A 316 0.39 9.79 -3.01
N THR A 317 0.91 9.03 -3.98
CA THR A 317 1.42 7.68 -3.77
C THR A 317 2.61 7.67 -2.80
N VAL A 318 3.62 8.52 -3.00
CA VAL A 318 4.81 8.55 -2.14
C VAL A 318 4.50 9.07 -0.73
N VAL A 319 3.61 10.03 -0.59
CA VAL A 319 3.13 10.52 0.72
C VAL A 319 2.30 9.44 1.40
N GLY A 320 1.40 8.78 0.68
CA GLY A 320 0.64 7.65 1.17
C GLY A 320 1.56 6.52 1.66
N ALA A 321 2.59 6.18 0.88
CA ALA A 321 3.59 5.18 1.26
C ALA A 321 4.30 5.55 2.57
N GLY A 322 4.77 6.79 2.70
CA GLY A 322 5.47 7.25 3.90
C GLY A 322 4.58 7.44 5.13
N THR A 323 3.25 7.54 4.98
CA THR A 323 2.37 7.90 6.10
C THR A 323 1.35 6.83 6.49
N TYR A 324 1.03 5.90 5.59
CA TYR A 324 -0.07 4.95 5.81
C TYR A 324 0.32 3.48 5.75
N THR A 325 1.58 3.16 5.47
CA THR A 325 2.08 1.78 5.50
C THR A 325 2.38 1.31 6.90
N THR A 326 2.64 2.23 7.83
CA THR A 326 2.94 1.92 9.22
C THR A 326 1.68 2.06 10.07
N THR A 327 1.39 1.02 10.84
CA THR A 327 0.46 1.02 11.95
C THR A 327 1.22 0.87 13.26
N ILE A 328 0.56 1.02 14.38
CA ILE A 328 1.13 0.70 15.70
C ILE A 328 0.24 -0.32 16.40
N SER A 329 0.87 -1.23 17.14
CA SER A 329 0.13 -2.16 17.98
C SER A 329 -0.70 -1.40 19.02
N GLY A 330 -1.72 -2.03 19.57
CA GLY A 330 -2.35 -1.54 20.78
C GLY A 330 -1.38 -1.49 21.97
N SER A 331 -1.81 -0.95 23.08
CA SER A 331 -1.02 -0.83 24.30
C SER A 331 -1.12 -2.04 25.23
N THR A 332 -1.93 -3.02 24.88
CA THR A 332 -2.11 -4.27 25.65
C THR A 332 -1.26 -5.41 25.09
N ILE A 333 0.04 -5.18 25.04
CA ILE A 333 1.04 -6.08 24.44
C ILE A 333 1.93 -6.76 25.49
N THR A 334 2.52 -7.89 25.13
CA THR A 334 3.58 -8.56 25.88
C THR A 334 4.66 -9.00 24.92
N TYR A 335 5.91 -8.75 25.23
CA TYR A 335 7.05 -9.20 24.43
C TYR A 335 8.26 -9.53 25.31
N SER A 336 9.18 -10.31 24.74
CA SER A 336 10.52 -10.54 25.30
C SER A 336 11.47 -9.51 24.71
N ASP A 337 12.38 -8.98 25.53
CA ASP A 337 13.40 -8.04 25.09
C ASP A 337 14.37 -8.70 24.09
N ASP A 338 15.05 -7.90 23.30
CA ASP A 338 16.11 -8.30 22.34
C ASP A 338 15.66 -9.19 21.16
N ILE A 339 14.35 -9.27 20.86
CA ILE A 339 13.84 -10.00 19.69
C ILE A 339 13.65 -9.10 18.45
N PHE A 340 13.53 -7.78 18.66
CA PHE A 340 13.21 -6.83 17.60
C PHE A 340 14.45 -6.22 16.92
N PRO A 341 14.36 -5.88 15.62
CA PRO A 341 13.20 -5.95 14.74
C PRO A 341 12.94 -7.36 14.19
N LEU A 342 11.67 -7.70 13.95
CA LEU A 342 11.23 -8.89 13.22
C LEU A 342 10.79 -8.49 11.82
N LYS A 343 11.20 -9.24 10.79
CA LYS A 343 10.94 -8.91 9.38
C LYS A 343 10.42 -10.12 8.62
N ASN A 344 9.48 -9.86 7.70
CA ASN A 344 8.98 -10.87 6.77
C ASN A 344 8.43 -12.13 7.46
N ILE A 345 7.70 -11.96 8.54
CA ILE A 345 7.15 -13.10 9.26
C ILE A 345 5.77 -13.44 8.68
N PRO A 346 5.58 -14.62 8.09
CA PRO A 346 4.30 -15.03 7.52
C PRO A 346 3.23 -15.20 8.59
N VAL A 347 2.00 -14.92 8.24
CA VAL A 347 0.84 -15.02 9.11
C VAL A 347 0.06 -16.29 8.80
N ILE A 348 -0.25 -17.06 9.84
CA ILE A 348 -1.24 -18.13 9.81
C ILE A 348 -2.40 -17.69 10.70
N LYS A 349 -3.52 -17.33 10.08
CA LYS A 349 -4.71 -16.86 10.80
C LYS A 349 -5.65 -18.03 11.08
N LEU A 350 -6.08 -18.13 12.33
CA LEU A 350 -7.15 -19.04 12.75
C LEU A 350 -8.50 -18.38 12.48
N ASP A 351 -9.41 -19.11 11.86
CA ASP A 351 -10.82 -18.75 11.81
C ASP A 351 -11.49 -18.89 13.19
N GLU A 352 -12.76 -18.53 13.27
CA GLU A 352 -13.52 -18.61 14.53
C GLU A 352 -13.61 -20.05 15.07
N GLU A 353 -13.76 -21.06 14.19
CA GLU A 353 -13.88 -22.46 14.59
C GLU A 353 -12.59 -23.00 15.21
N LEU A 354 -11.46 -22.77 14.55
CA LEU A 354 -10.13 -23.16 15.06
C LEU A 354 -9.74 -22.40 16.32
N GLN A 355 -10.13 -21.11 16.41
CA GLN A 355 -9.96 -20.33 17.62
C GLN A 355 -10.75 -20.93 18.79
N GLU A 356 -12.04 -21.28 18.58
CA GLU A 356 -12.88 -21.91 19.60
C GLU A 356 -12.28 -23.24 20.06
N ALA A 357 -11.78 -24.08 19.13
CA ALA A 357 -11.08 -25.30 19.46
C ALA A 357 -9.85 -25.04 20.37
N CYS A 358 -9.07 -24.00 20.05
CA CYS A 358 -7.92 -23.58 20.87
C CYS A 358 -8.35 -23.19 22.30
N PHE A 359 -9.43 -22.41 22.45
CA PHE A 359 -9.97 -22.02 23.76
C PHE A 359 -10.61 -23.17 24.52
N ALA A 360 -11.14 -24.20 23.82
CA ALA A 360 -11.67 -25.40 24.41
C ALA A 360 -10.58 -26.41 24.90
N GLY A 361 -9.34 -26.25 24.43
CA GLY A 361 -8.25 -27.17 24.73
C GLY A 361 -8.03 -28.24 23.65
N GLU A 362 -8.70 -28.10 22.50
CA GLU A 362 -8.60 -29.04 21.37
C GLU A 362 -7.50 -28.58 20.41
N THR A 363 -6.30 -29.12 20.56
CA THR A 363 -5.12 -28.65 19.80
C THR A 363 -4.95 -29.31 18.42
N GLU A 364 -5.44 -30.54 18.23
CA GLU A 364 -5.22 -31.32 16.99
C GLU A 364 -5.78 -30.68 15.72
N PRO A 365 -6.98 -30.05 15.70
CA PRO A 365 -7.46 -29.35 14.52
C PRO A 365 -6.54 -28.19 14.08
N VAL A 366 -6.06 -27.42 15.06
CA VAL A 366 -5.17 -26.28 14.83
C VAL A 366 -3.79 -26.75 14.36
N ILE A 367 -3.23 -27.80 14.97
CA ILE A 367 -1.96 -28.40 14.54
C ILE A 367 -2.04 -28.85 13.08
N ARG A 368 -3.10 -29.57 12.69
CA ARG A 368 -3.28 -30.01 11.29
C ARG A 368 -3.35 -28.85 10.31
N ARG A 369 -4.05 -27.76 10.66
CA ARG A 369 -4.13 -26.57 9.82
C ARG A 369 -2.74 -25.94 9.63
N ILE A 370 -2.00 -25.72 10.72
CA ILE A 370 -0.66 -25.12 10.67
C ILE A 370 0.30 -26.02 9.87
N GLN A 371 0.31 -27.32 10.13
CA GLN A 371 1.18 -28.25 9.40
C GLN A 371 0.86 -28.31 7.90
N TRP A 372 -0.42 -28.17 7.52
CA TRP A 372 -0.81 -28.09 6.11
C TRP A 372 -0.25 -26.83 5.45
N VAL A 373 -0.31 -25.66 6.11
CA VAL A 373 0.27 -24.39 5.60
C VAL A 373 1.79 -24.49 5.48
N LEU A 374 2.46 -24.93 6.55
CA LEU A 374 3.93 -25.08 6.57
C LEU A 374 4.43 -26.11 5.55
N GLY A 375 3.65 -27.13 5.25
CA GLY A 375 3.98 -28.13 4.23
C GLY A 375 3.96 -27.61 2.79
N GLN A 376 3.44 -26.40 2.57
CA GLN A 376 3.45 -25.72 1.28
C GLN A 376 4.57 -24.66 1.15
N ASN A 377 5.18 -24.27 2.27
CA ASN A 377 6.22 -23.26 2.36
C ASN A 377 7.38 -23.79 3.20
N ASP A 378 8.61 -23.52 2.79
CA ASP A 378 9.83 -23.91 3.54
C ASP A 378 10.11 -22.99 4.76
N GLU A 379 9.07 -22.44 5.40
CA GLU A 379 9.23 -21.46 6.45
C GLU A 379 9.03 -22.08 7.85
N GLU A 380 10.00 -21.87 8.74
CA GLU A 380 9.99 -22.37 10.12
C GLU A 380 9.40 -21.36 11.12
N HIS A 381 9.36 -20.08 10.74
CA HIS A 381 8.87 -18.97 11.57
C HIS A 381 7.53 -18.50 11.07
N PHE A 382 6.57 -18.26 11.95
CA PHE A 382 5.30 -17.67 11.60
C PHE A 382 4.65 -16.96 12.80
N ILE A 383 3.72 -16.06 12.50
CA ILE A 383 2.81 -15.46 13.47
C ILE A 383 1.52 -16.26 13.47
N LEU A 384 1.11 -16.72 14.65
CA LEU A 384 -0.25 -17.24 14.83
C LEU A 384 -1.20 -16.08 15.10
N ALA A 385 -2.11 -15.83 14.18
CA ALA A 385 -3.10 -14.77 14.30
C ALA A 385 -4.50 -15.32 14.62
N MET A 386 -5.30 -14.54 15.33
CA MET A 386 -6.70 -14.88 15.65
C MET A 386 -7.54 -13.63 15.94
N PRO A 387 -8.86 -13.65 15.70
CA PRO A 387 -9.76 -12.53 16.02
C PRO A 387 -9.74 -12.18 17.51
N GLY A 388 -9.58 -13.17 18.37
CA GLY A 388 -9.70 -13.03 19.82
C GLY A 388 -11.16 -13.02 20.29
N LYS A 389 -11.36 -13.28 21.57
CA LYS A 389 -12.68 -13.27 22.23
C LYS A 389 -12.91 -11.96 22.98
N ARG A 390 -14.15 -11.51 23.01
CA ARG A 390 -14.54 -10.41 23.89
C ARG A 390 -14.75 -10.92 25.31
N ASN A 391 -14.02 -10.36 26.28
CA ASN A 391 -14.12 -10.67 27.71
C ASN A 391 -14.08 -12.17 28.05
N PRO A 392 -13.09 -12.96 27.60
CA PRO A 392 -13.01 -14.37 27.94
C PRO A 392 -12.74 -14.54 29.44
N GLY A 393 -13.29 -15.62 30.02
CA GLY A 393 -13.06 -15.96 31.42
C GLY A 393 -11.62 -16.39 31.70
N TYR A 394 -11.15 -16.20 32.94
CA TYR A 394 -9.78 -16.56 33.32
C TYR A 394 -9.39 -18.01 32.97
N MET A 395 -10.30 -18.96 33.21
CA MET A 395 -10.07 -20.38 32.93
C MET A 395 -10.03 -20.69 31.43
N GLU A 396 -10.78 -19.96 30.63
CA GLU A 396 -10.71 -20.04 29.15
C GLU A 396 -9.36 -19.53 28.64
N MET A 397 -8.94 -18.36 29.11
CA MET A 397 -7.64 -17.78 28.79
C MET A 397 -6.49 -18.72 29.18
N LYS A 398 -6.56 -19.32 30.37
CA LYS A 398 -5.55 -20.26 30.84
C LYS A 398 -5.49 -21.51 29.97
N ARG A 399 -6.63 -22.05 29.53
CA ARG A 399 -6.68 -23.18 28.59
C ARG A 399 -6.10 -22.79 27.23
N ALA A 400 -6.55 -21.68 26.66
CA ALA A 400 -6.06 -21.19 25.39
C ALA A 400 -4.53 -20.98 25.40
N ALA A 401 -3.99 -20.38 26.46
CA ALA A 401 -2.56 -20.20 26.63
C ALA A 401 -1.79 -21.54 26.68
N ALA A 402 -2.36 -22.56 27.36
CA ALA A 402 -1.77 -23.90 27.39
C ALA A 402 -1.85 -24.58 26.01
N SER A 403 -2.99 -24.43 25.32
CA SER A 403 -3.17 -24.96 23.96
C SER A 403 -2.18 -24.33 22.98
N ILE A 404 -2.07 -23.00 22.98
CA ILE A 404 -1.13 -22.28 22.10
C ILE A 404 0.30 -22.79 22.32
N ARG A 405 0.74 -22.90 23.57
CA ARG A 405 2.06 -23.47 23.85
C ARG A 405 2.21 -24.88 23.29
N GLN A 406 1.26 -25.76 23.57
CA GLN A 406 1.32 -27.15 23.10
C GLN A 406 1.36 -27.22 21.58
N ILE A 407 0.56 -26.39 20.89
CA ILE A 407 0.57 -26.28 19.43
C ILE A 407 1.95 -25.86 18.94
N MET A 408 2.47 -24.73 19.46
CA MET A 408 3.75 -24.18 19.02
C MET A 408 4.95 -25.12 19.32
N ASP A 409 4.93 -25.82 20.45
CA ASP A 409 5.95 -26.81 20.78
C ASP A 409 5.93 -28.03 19.84
N ARG A 410 4.83 -28.26 19.14
CA ARG A 410 4.65 -29.39 18.22
C ARG A 410 4.90 -29.04 16.76
N VAL A 411 4.68 -27.79 16.37
CA VAL A 411 4.76 -27.34 14.96
C VAL A 411 5.99 -26.50 14.63
N GLN A 412 6.71 -26.01 15.64
CA GLN A 412 7.92 -25.22 15.45
C GLN A 412 9.14 -25.88 16.09
N PRO A 413 10.38 -25.64 15.57
CA PRO A 413 11.60 -26.09 16.21
C PRO A 413 11.74 -25.58 17.65
N PRO A 414 12.40 -26.33 18.53
CA PRO A 414 12.68 -25.87 19.88
C PRO A 414 13.53 -24.62 19.92
N GLY A 415 13.08 -23.60 20.68
CA GLY A 415 13.80 -22.32 20.82
C GLY A 415 13.24 -21.20 19.96
N GLU A 416 12.45 -21.51 18.95
CA GLU A 416 11.77 -20.49 18.15
C GLU A 416 10.80 -19.67 19.00
N PRO A 417 10.68 -18.34 18.76
CA PRO A 417 9.77 -17.51 19.51
C PRO A 417 8.31 -17.86 19.22
N ILE A 418 7.45 -17.68 20.20
CA ILE A 418 5.99 -17.71 20.04
C ILE A 418 5.54 -16.30 19.66
N LEU A 419 5.08 -16.12 18.42
CA LEU A 419 4.62 -14.85 17.88
C LEU A 419 3.09 -14.90 17.71
N LEU A 420 2.39 -13.95 18.34
CA LEU A 420 0.93 -13.88 18.33
C LEU A 420 0.45 -12.49 17.89
N VAL A 421 -0.55 -12.47 17.01
CA VAL A 421 -1.37 -11.29 16.73
C VAL A 421 -2.82 -11.62 17.10
N ILE A 422 -3.41 -10.85 17.99
CA ILE A 422 -4.79 -11.04 18.45
C ILE A 422 -5.53 -9.73 18.23
N GLU A 423 -6.55 -9.72 17.37
CA GLU A 423 -7.24 -8.47 17.00
C GLU A 423 -7.93 -7.80 18.20
N SER A 424 -8.39 -8.58 19.17
CA SER A 424 -8.95 -8.06 20.43
C SER A 424 -7.87 -7.74 21.47
N ASP A 425 -8.20 -6.93 22.47
CA ASP A 425 -7.30 -6.38 23.50
C ASP A 425 -6.88 -7.38 24.60
N ILE A 426 -6.80 -8.69 24.27
CA ILE A 426 -6.41 -9.75 25.21
C ILE A 426 -4.95 -10.22 25.05
N ALA A 427 -4.20 -9.68 24.09
CA ALA A 427 -2.86 -10.17 23.76
C ALA A 427 -1.88 -10.11 24.96
N LYS A 428 -1.91 -9.05 25.75
CA LYS A 428 -1.08 -8.93 26.94
C LYS A 428 -1.35 -10.04 27.96
N ALA A 429 -2.62 -10.28 28.25
CA ALA A 429 -3.02 -11.33 29.18
C ALA A 429 -2.65 -12.72 28.67
N MET A 430 -2.88 -12.97 27.37
CA MET A 430 -2.51 -14.23 26.70
C MET A 430 -1.00 -14.46 26.75
N GLY A 431 -0.21 -13.48 26.32
CA GLY A 431 1.24 -13.56 26.32
C GLY A 431 1.83 -13.78 27.72
N GLN A 432 1.29 -13.08 28.72
CA GLN A 432 1.71 -13.27 30.12
C GLN A 432 1.37 -14.68 30.64
N MET A 433 0.17 -15.21 30.35
CA MET A 433 -0.22 -16.56 30.74
C MET A 433 0.67 -17.64 30.07
N ILE A 434 1.08 -17.43 28.82
CA ILE A 434 2.02 -18.32 28.14
C ILE A 434 3.39 -18.25 28.83
N ARG A 435 3.92 -17.05 29.09
CA ARG A 435 5.23 -16.85 29.74
C ARG A 435 5.31 -17.44 31.16
N GLN A 436 4.18 -17.48 31.88
CA GLN A 436 4.12 -18.01 33.24
C GLN A 436 4.04 -19.56 33.30
N GLN A 437 3.94 -20.23 32.17
CA GLN A 437 3.90 -21.69 32.16
C GLN A 437 5.26 -22.28 32.56
N PRO A 438 5.27 -23.40 33.34
CA PRO A 438 6.49 -24.03 33.77
C PRO A 438 7.38 -24.43 32.58
N ASP A 439 8.68 -24.29 32.74
CA ASP A 439 9.71 -24.75 31.80
C ASP A 439 9.67 -24.12 30.42
N LEU A 440 8.96 -22.99 30.23
CA LEU A 440 8.98 -22.25 28.97
C LEU A 440 10.37 -21.59 28.80
N LYS A 441 11.11 -22.01 27.77
CA LYS A 441 12.40 -21.41 27.38
C LYS A 441 12.32 -20.52 26.15
N ARG A 442 11.13 -20.37 25.56
CA ARG A 442 10.90 -19.63 24.32
C ARG A 442 10.59 -18.18 24.62
N GLN A 443 11.05 -17.29 23.76
CA GLN A 443 10.60 -15.90 23.76
C GLN A 443 9.13 -15.82 23.33
N VAL A 444 8.40 -14.83 23.83
CA VAL A 444 6.98 -14.65 23.53
C VAL A 444 6.75 -13.20 23.12
N VAL A 445 6.12 -13.00 21.97
CA VAL A 445 5.58 -11.72 21.51
C VAL A 445 4.09 -11.90 21.27
N ALA A 446 3.28 -11.09 21.92
CA ALA A 446 1.84 -11.04 21.71
C ALA A 446 1.41 -9.58 21.57
N ILE A 447 0.89 -9.22 20.42
CA ILE A 447 0.43 -7.87 20.09
C ILE A 447 -1.04 -7.88 19.72
N ASP A 448 -1.71 -6.74 19.93
CA ASP A 448 -3.11 -6.57 19.64
C ASP A 448 -3.40 -5.41 18.68
N SER A 449 -4.67 -5.25 18.36
CA SER A 449 -5.19 -4.12 17.56
C SER A 449 -4.60 -4.03 16.14
N ILE A 450 -4.03 -5.11 15.64
CA ILE A 450 -3.55 -5.24 14.26
C ILE A 450 -4.44 -6.22 13.53
N HIS A 451 -5.01 -5.77 12.42
CA HIS A 451 -5.77 -6.64 11.52
C HIS A 451 -4.81 -7.27 10.51
N VAL A 452 -4.87 -8.58 10.38
CA VAL A 452 -4.06 -9.36 9.43
C VAL A 452 -4.94 -10.44 8.78
N GLU A 453 -4.57 -10.85 7.57
CA GLU A 453 -5.19 -11.96 6.88
C GLU A 453 -4.23 -13.16 6.71
N ASP A 454 -4.81 -14.32 6.43
CA ASP A 454 -4.02 -15.54 6.20
C ASP A 454 -3.11 -15.38 4.97
N GLY A 455 -1.84 -15.73 5.10
CA GLY A 455 -0.85 -15.59 4.02
C GLY A 455 -0.25 -14.19 3.86
N GLU A 456 -0.62 -13.23 4.68
CA GLU A 456 0.11 -11.96 4.77
C GLU A 456 1.42 -12.11 5.54
N TYR A 457 2.26 -11.09 5.47
CA TYR A 457 3.53 -11.00 6.19
C TYR A 457 3.52 -9.77 7.09
N VAL A 458 4.18 -9.90 8.23
CA VAL A 458 4.26 -8.82 9.22
C VAL A 458 5.70 -8.49 9.53
N ASP A 459 6.01 -7.20 9.54
CA ASP A 459 7.22 -6.66 10.12
C ASP A 459 6.88 -5.96 11.44
N MET A 460 7.73 -6.15 12.46
CA MET A 460 7.59 -5.52 13.76
C MET A 460 8.87 -4.76 14.10
N GLY A 461 8.76 -3.44 14.30
CA GLY A 461 9.87 -2.57 14.70
C GLY A 461 10.24 -2.70 16.17
N LYS A 462 11.19 -1.86 16.59
CA LYS A 462 11.58 -1.80 18.00
C LYS A 462 10.46 -1.16 18.84
N PRO A 463 10.24 -1.64 20.08
CA PRO A 463 9.26 -1.05 20.98
C PRO A 463 9.53 0.45 21.21
N MET A 464 8.45 1.23 21.24
CA MET A 464 8.46 2.69 21.38
C MET A 464 7.59 3.13 22.58
N MET A 465 7.67 4.41 22.98
CA MET A 465 6.91 4.98 24.09
C MET A 465 7.06 4.16 25.39
N ASN A 466 8.31 3.96 25.83
CA ASN A 466 8.64 3.12 27.00
C ASN A 466 8.14 1.66 26.88
N GLY A 467 8.11 1.13 25.66
CA GLY A 467 7.68 -0.23 25.39
C GLY A 467 6.17 -0.45 25.38
N MET A 468 5.40 0.63 25.29
CA MET A 468 3.93 0.53 25.25
C MET A 468 3.38 0.09 23.91
N VAL A 469 4.08 0.39 22.81
CA VAL A 469 3.64 0.07 21.45
C VAL A 469 4.80 -0.42 20.59
N ILE A 470 4.46 -1.16 19.54
CA ILE A 470 5.39 -1.65 18.52
C ILE A 470 4.90 -1.14 17.16
N PRO A 471 5.76 -0.47 16.37
CA PRO A 471 5.46 -0.17 14.97
C PRO A 471 5.29 -1.49 14.19
N VAL A 472 4.22 -1.60 13.43
CA VAL A 472 3.87 -2.81 12.68
C VAL A 472 3.57 -2.44 11.24
N VAL A 473 4.06 -3.24 10.31
CA VAL A 473 3.69 -3.14 8.90
C VAL A 473 3.15 -4.50 8.45
N VAL A 474 1.94 -4.49 7.92
CA VAL A 474 1.31 -5.66 7.29
C VAL A 474 1.49 -5.54 5.78
N LYS A 475 1.91 -6.62 5.13
CA LYS A 475 2.19 -6.64 3.70
C LYS A 475 1.77 -7.97 3.07
N THR A 476 1.29 -7.89 1.86
CA THR A 476 1.03 -9.07 1.02
C THR A 476 2.23 -9.26 0.11
N LEU A 477 2.97 -10.35 0.25
CA LEU A 477 4.02 -10.71 -0.69
C LEU A 477 3.37 -11.51 -1.82
N ILE A 478 3.37 -10.95 -3.02
CA ILE A 478 2.98 -11.67 -4.23
C ILE A 478 4.24 -12.35 -4.73
N PHE A 479 4.37 -13.64 -4.44
CA PHE A 479 5.35 -14.47 -5.13
C PHE A 479 4.79 -14.79 -6.51
N GLY A 480 5.32 -14.12 -7.55
CA GLY A 480 5.05 -14.39 -8.94
C GLY A 480 5.95 -15.51 -9.48
#